data_777f7a2bc6d0191fdeef337a220ed504
#
_entry.id   777f7a2bc6d0191fdeef337a220ed504
#
_cell.length_a   1.000
_cell.length_b   1.000
_cell.length_c   1.000
_cell.angle_alpha   90.00
_cell.angle_beta   90.00
_cell.angle_gamma   90.00
#
_symmetry.space_group_name_H-M   'P 1'
#
loop_
_entity.id
_entity.type
_entity.pdbx_description
1 polymer ?
#
loop_
_entity_poly.entity_id
_entity_poly.type
_entity_poly.pdbx_seq_one_letter_code
_entity_poly.pdbx_strand_id
1 'polypeptide(L)'
;MKLWTRSGAFAAVEIVIAALIGAGLTVAQPAAQEKPLLAEQVFKNIRVLRGIPVDDFLQTMGIMAAALQFDCSDCHVAAGTANVDWAADTPRKVRARAMVNMVATINKANFGGRQMVTCWTCHRSRDKPLITPPLETVYGTPIIEPDDVVMQIPGLPSVDSILDKYIQASGGAQRLAGLTSYSATGTSVGFGGFGGGGAVEIAAKFPDKRATIILFSKEIGRGDEIRAYDGRSGWVRTPLNVLGEFQLTGSDLDGARVDAQLSFPGQIKQILTNIKAGPSTTITDLPAPASQSSLQGDVPLGQSHRVEVVQGNGPRGILVTLYFDRQTGLLLRELRYGNSPIGRTPTQIDFADYRDVNGIKLPFRITHAWLGGRDSIVLNEIKTNVPIDEAKFGKPAPLNTR
;
A
#
# COMPACT_ATOMS: atom_id res chain seq x y z
N MET A 1 -7.98 -83.13 33.80
CA MET A 1 -8.11 -82.27 32.61
C MET A 1 -7.97 -80.87 33.08
N LYS A 2 -6.77 -80.27 32.87
CA LYS A 2 -6.46 -78.91 33.30
C LYS A 2 -6.41 -78.01 32.07
N LEU A 3 -7.33 -77.03 31.97
CA LEU A 3 -7.33 -75.97 30.98
C LEU A 3 -6.37 -74.86 31.46
N TRP A 4 -5.40 -74.58 30.63
CA TRP A 4 -4.42 -73.50 30.87
C TRP A 4 -4.87 -72.24 30.09
N THR A 5 -5.18 -71.21 30.82
CA THR A 5 -5.54 -69.89 30.27
C THR A 5 -4.25 -69.13 29.90
N ARG A 6 -4.08 -68.85 28.61
CA ARG A 6 -3.11 -67.86 28.10
C ARG A 6 -3.80 -66.49 28.09
N SER A 7 -3.47 -65.65 29.02
CA SER A 7 -3.80 -64.24 28.98
C SER A 7 -2.74 -63.44 29.72
N GLY A 8 -1.82 -62.85 29.02
CA GLY A 8 -0.73 -62.09 29.65
C GLY A 8 0.24 -61.36 28.67
N ALA A 9 -0.02 -61.41 27.37
CA ALA A 9 0.94 -60.89 26.41
C ALA A 9 0.41 -59.74 25.50
N PHE A 10 -0.85 -59.33 25.62
CA PHE A 10 -1.42 -58.27 24.73
C PHE A 10 -1.58 -56.89 25.41
N ALA A 11 -1.44 -56.78 26.73
CA ALA A 11 -1.65 -55.52 27.45
C ALA A 11 -0.42 -54.59 27.44
N ALA A 12 0.78 -55.08 27.11
CA ALA A 12 2.00 -54.27 27.14
C ALA A 12 2.31 -53.51 25.82
N VAL A 13 1.65 -53.90 24.70
CA VAL A 13 1.92 -53.28 23.39
C VAL A 13 1.02 -52.05 23.14
N GLU A 14 -0.21 -52.06 23.70
CA GLU A 14 -1.13 -50.91 23.54
C GLU A 14 -0.72 -49.65 24.31
N ILE A 15 -0.02 -49.81 25.44
CA ILE A 15 0.42 -48.68 26.28
C ILE A 15 1.61 -47.93 25.63
N VAL A 16 2.44 -48.61 24.84
CA VAL A 16 3.60 -47.98 24.17
C VAL A 16 3.18 -47.20 22.91
N ILE A 17 2.11 -47.63 22.24
CA ILE A 17 1.58 -46.91 21.04
C ILE A 17 0.79 -45.66 21.47
N ALA A 18 0.09 -45.68 22.59
CA ALA A 18 -0.61 -44.49 23.11
C ALA A 18 0.36 -43.39 23.63
N ALA A 19 1.57 -43.75 24.10
CA ALA A 19 2.57 -42.80 24.59
C ALA A 19 3.36 -42.13 23.42
N LEU A 20 3.40 -42.71 22.23
CA LEU A 20 4.10 -42.14 21.07
C LEU A 20 3.22 -41.25 20.19
N ILE A 21 1.89 -41.28 20.35
CA ILE A 21 0.94 -40.39 19.64
C ILE A 21 0.65 -39.09 20.44
N GLY A 22 1.00 -39.06 21.74
CA GLY A 22 0.79 -37.89 22.61
C GLY A 22 1.89 -36.82 22.58
N ALA A 23 3.01 -37.06 21.89
CA ALA A 23 4.14 -36.13 21.83
C ALA A 23 4.30 -35.57 20.41
N GLY A 24 3.48 -34.61 20.01
CA GLY A 24 3.83 -33.86 18.81
C GLY A 24 2.72 -33.33 17.95
N LEU A 25 1.72 -32.69 18.51
CA LEU A 25 0.95 -31.69 17.80
C LEU A 25 0.64 -30.55 18.79
N THR A 26 1.64 -29.81 19.19
CA THR A 26 1.43 -28.43 19.56
C THR A 26 1.05 -27.70 18.27
N VAL A 27 -0.24 -27.75 17.90
CA VAL A 27 -0.83 -26.81 16.96
C VAL A 27 -0.56 -25.45 17.59
N ALA A 28 0.42 -24.71 17.03
CA ALA A 28 0.63 -23.32 17.40
C ALA A 28 -0.71 -22.63 17.19
N GLN A 29 -1.36 -22.29 18.30
CA GLN A 29 -2.62 -21.55 18.25
C GLN A 29 -2.34 -20.27 17.46
N PRO A 30 -3.06 -19.96 16.38
CA PRO A 30 -2.83 -18.75 15.65
C PRO A 30 -2.97 -17.59 16.63
N ALA A 31 -1.91 -16.81 16.81
CA ALA A 31 -1.96 -15.63 17.66
C ALA A 31 -3.18 -14.81 17.24
N ALA A 32 -4.06 -14.52 18.18
CA ALA A 32 -5.27 -13.75 17.92
C ALA A 32 -4.84 -12.42 17.29
N GLN A 33 -5.42 -12.10 16.14
CA GLN A 33 -5.15 -10.83 15.47
C GLN A 33 -5.59 -9.73 16.43
N GLU A 34 -4.67 -8.88 16.88
CA GLU A 34 -5.00 -7.76 17.76
C GLU A 34 -6.10 -6.93 17.10
N LYS A 35 -7.11 -6.52 17.89
CA LYS A 35 -8.16 -5.65 17.37
C LYS A 35 -7.52 -4.32 16.96
N PRO A 36 -7.85 -3.79 15.75
CA PRO A 36 -7.29 -2.51 15.32
C PRO A 36 -7.69 -1.40 16.30
N LEU A 37 -6.75 -0.52 16.59
CA LEU A 37 -7.04 0.70 17.36
C LEU A 37 -7.97 1.61 16.55
N LEU A 38 -9.04 2.09 17.19
CA LEU A 38 -9.98 3.00 16.56
C LEU A 38 -9.57 4.45 16.76
N ALA A 39 -9.94 5.31 15.81
CA ALA A 39 -9.57 6.73 15.81
C ALA A 39 -9.90 7.44 17.13
N GLU A 40 -11.10 7.23 17.68
CA GLU A 40 -11.54 7.85 18.94
C GLU A 40 -10.87 7.29 20.21
N GLN A 41 -10.19 6.16 20.12
CA GLN A 41 -9.41 5.60 21.23
C GLN A 41 -8.03 6.27 21.35
N VAL A 42 -7.54 6.81 20.23
CA VAL A 42 -6.19 7.35 20.10
C VAL A 42 -6.19 8.88 20.03
N PHE A 43 -7.09 9.45 19.22
CA PHE A 43 -7.14 10.88 19.00
C PHE A 43 -8.23 11.55 19.82
N LYS A 44 -7.95 12.77 20.26
CA LYS A 44 -8.91 13.60 21.00
C LYS A 44 -9.86 14.32 20.05
N ASN A 45 -11.07 14.64 20.55
CA ASN A 45 -12.05 15.46 19.86
C ASN A 45 -12.57 14.88 18.52
N ILE A 46 -12.66 13.54 18.42
CA ILE A 46 -13.25 12.87 17.26
C ILE A 46 -14.77 12.89 17.37
N ARG A 47 -15.43 13.71 16.55
CA ARG A 47 -16.90 13.88 16.52
C ARG A 47 -17.56 13.23 15.31
N VAL A 48 -16.83 13.06 14.21
CA VAL A 48 -17.21 12.35 12.99
C VAL A 48 -16.12 11.31 12.66
N LEU A 49 -16.38 10.39 11.75
CA LEU A 49 -15.42 9.34 11.37
C LEU A 49 -15.03 8.46 12.56
N ARG A 50 -16.01 8.14 13.42
CA ARG A 50 -15.83 7.23 14.56
C ARG A 50 -15.99 5.79 14.11
N GLY A 51 -15.37 4.86 14.86
CA GLY A 51 -15.47 3.43 14.59
C GLY A 51 -14.59 2.97 13.43
N ILE A 52 -13.70 3.82 12.90
CA ILE A 52 -12.74 3.44 11.87
C ILE A 52 -11.34 3.23 12.46
N PRO A 53 -10.54 2.32 11.91
CA PRO A 53 -9.16 2.13 12.30
C PRO A 53 -8.32 3.40 12.16
N VAL A 54 -7.23 3.47 12.93
CA VAL A 54 -6.34 4.63 12.94
C VAL A 54 -5.70 4.91 11.58
N ASP A 55 -5.25 3.88 10.88
CA ASP A 55 -4.67 3.98 9.55
C ASP A 55 -5.69 4.55 8.54
N ASP A 56 -6.92 4.01 8.49
CA ASP A 56 -8.00 4.56 7.67
C ASP A 56 -8.31 6.03 8.03
N PHE A 57 -8.32 6.36 9.33
CA PHE A 57 -8.55 7.74 9.78
C PHE A 57 -7.46 8.70 9.28
N LEU A 58 -6.20 8.31 9.33
CA LEU A 58 -5.09 9.11 8.83
C LEU A 58 -5.18 9.33 7.32
N GLN A 59 -5.61 8.32 6.56
CA GLN A 59 -5.85 8.46 5.13
C GLN A 59 -7.00 9.42 4.81
N THR A 60 -8.04 9.51 5.66
CA THR A 60 -9.12 10.47 5.43
C THR A 60 -8.64 11.92 5.47
N MET A 61 -7.58 12.23 6.22
CA MET A 61 -6.95 13.56 6.19
C MET A 61 -6.35 13.84 4.82
N GLY A 62 -5.71 12.84 4.18
CA GLY A 62 -5.20 12.94 2.81
C GLY A 62 -6.32 13.23 1.79
N ILE A 63 -7.50 12.58 1.92
CA ILE A 63 -8.65 12.86 1.05
C ILE A 63 -9.13 14.31 1.20
N MET A 64 -9.23 14.80 2.44
CA MET A 64 -9.63 16.19 2.70
C MET A 64 -8.61 17.18 2.12
N ALA A 65 -7.32 16.94 2.36
CA ALA A 65 -6.23 17.75 1.82
C ALA A 65 -6.26 17.79 0.29
N ALA A 66 -6.31 16.64 -0.36
CA ALA A 66 -6.35 16.54 -1.82
C ALA A 66 -7.61 17.19 -2.42
N ALA A 67 -8.78 16.96 -1.82
CA ALA A 67 -10.04 17.53 -2.32
C ALA A 67 -10.09 19.05 -2.22
N LEU A 68 -9.45 19.64 -1.21
CA LEU A 68 -9.50 21.08 -0.93
C LEU A 68 -8.25 21.85 -1.41
N GLN A 69 -7.18 21.13 -1.77
CA GLN A 69 -5.84 21.69 -1.99
C GLN A 69 -5.29 22.39 -0.73
N PHE A 70 -5.52 21.79 0.41
CA PHE A 70 -5.07 22.25 1.71
C PHE A 70 -3.91 21.40 2.24
N ASP A 71 -3.15 21.96 3.17
CA ASP A 71 -2.22 21.24 4.00
C ASP A 71 -2.70 21.07 5.44
N CYS A 72 -1.89 20.44 6.29
CA CYS A 72 -2.26 20.20 7.69
C CYS A 72 -2.51 21.50 8.46
N SER A 73 -1.75 22.57 8.16
CA SER A 73 -1.82 23.86 8.88
C SER A 73 -3.08 24.65 8.55
N ASP A 74 -3.73 24.36 7.43
CA ASP A 74 -5.00 24.98 7.06
C ASP A 74 -6.14 24.62 8.02
N CYS A 75 -6.06 23.43 8.65
CA CYS A 75 -7.11 22.92 9.53
C CYS A 75 -6.66 22.73 10.98
N HIS A 76 -5.37 22.49 11.24
CA HIS A 76 -4.86 22.20 12.57
C HIS A 76 -3.92 23.31 13.07
N VAL A 77 -4.14 23.72 14.31
CA VAL A 77 -3.36 24.80 14.95
C VAL A 77 -1.91 24.41 15.07
N ALA A 78 -1.03 25.27 14.56
CA ALA A 78 0.42 25.10 14.60
C ALA A 78 0.94 23.77 14.01
N ALA A 79 0.20 23.17 13.06
CA ALA A 79 0.69 21.98 12.36
C ALA A 79 2.03 22.27 11.66
N GLY A 80 2.92 21.28 11.64
CA GLY A 80 4.31 21.45 11.17
C GLY A 80 5.26 22.02 12.22
N THR A 81 4.79 22.31 13.44
CA THR A 81 5.65 22.78 14.55
C THR A 81 5.59 21.83 15.75
N ALA A 82 6.50 22.00 16.70
CA ALA A 82 6.49 21.24 17.96
C ALA A 82 5.27 21.54 18.87
N ASN A 83 4.55 22.66 18.63
CA ASN A 83 3.44 23.12 19.43
C ASN A 83 2.07 22.81 18.78
N VAL A 84 1.99 21.84 17.90
CA VAL A 84 0.76 21.49 17.20
C VAL A 84 -0.34 21.03 18.15
N ASP A 85 -1.53 21.61 17.99
CA ASP A 85 -2.77 21.16 18.65
C ASP A 85 -3.70 20.49 17.63
N TRP A 86 -3.59 19.18 17.53
CA TRP A 86 -4.45 18.36 16.66
C TRP A 86 -5.91 18.33 17.12
N ALA A 87 -6.20 18.63 18.37
CA ALA A 87 -7.54 18.54 18.95
C ALA A 87 -8.33 19.84 18.88
N ALA A 88 -7.66 20.99 18.76
CA ALA A 88 -8.31 22.29 18.71
C ALA A 88 -9.39 22.38 17.61
N ASP A 89 -10.50 23.06 17.92
CA ASP A 89 -11.55 23.36 16.96
C ASP A 89 -11.23 24.67 16.24
N THR A 90 -10.87 24.57 14.96
CA THR A 90 -10.77 25.71 14.06
C THR A 90 -12.06 25.87 13.26
N PRO A 91 -12.38 27.06 12.72
CA PRO A 91 -13.55 27.26 11.86
C PRO A 91 -13.59 26.30 10.66
N ARG A 92 -12.43 26.03 10.04
CA ARG A 92 -12.30 25.07 8.91
C ARG A 92 -12.62 23.64 9.36
N LYS A 93 -12.10 23.22 10.51
CA LYS A 93 -12.35 21.87 11.06
C LYS A 93 -13.82 21.66 11.43
N VAL A 94 -14.46 22.67 12.00
CA VAL A 94 -15.92 22.63 12.30
C VAL A 94 -16.71 22.50 10.99
N ARG A 95 -16.36 23.26 9.96
CA ARG A 95 -16.99 23.17 8.64
C ARG A 95 -16.76 21.82 7.97
N ALA A 96 -15.55 21.26 8.03
CA ALA A 96 -15.23 19.94 7.47
C ALA A 96 -16.12 18.86 8.09
N ARG A 97 -16.36 18.89 9.40
CA ARG A 97 -17.28 17.95 10.06
C ARG A 97 -18.72 18.07 9.55
N ALA A 98 -19.19 19.29 9.31
CA ALA A 98 -20.50 19.50 8.71
C ALA A 98 -20.57 18.93 7.29
N MET A 99 -19.51 19.08 6.48
CA MET A 99 -19.42 18.52 5.13
C MET A 99 -19.39 16.99 5.15
N VAL A 100 -18.66 16.35 6.07
CA VAL A 100 -18.67 14.89 6.26
C VAL A 100 -20.09 14.38 6.52
N ASN A 101 -20.83 15.03 7.42
CA ASN A 101 -22.22 14.68 7.70
C ASN A 101 -23.14 14.91 6.49
N MET A 102 -22.94 15.99 5.74
CA MET A 102 -23.69 16.27 4.51
C MET A 102 -23.49 15.19 3.48
N VAL A 103 -22.23 14.80 3.18
CA VAL A 103 -21.90 13.75 2.22
C VAL A 103 -22.51 12.40 2.65
N ALA A 104 -22.40 12.05 3.93
CA ALA A 104 -23.01 10.84 4.46
C ALA A 104 -24.55 10.85 4.31
N THR A 105 -25.19 11.99 4.55
CA THR A 105 -26.64 12.18 4.39
C THR A 105 -27.07 12.03 2.92
N ILE A 106 -26.35 12.67 1.99
CA ILE A 106 -26.64 12.58 0.56
C ILE A 106 -26.54 11.11 0.08
N ASN A 107 -25.44 10.43 0.42
CA ASN A 107 -25.23 9.04 0.04
C ASN A 107 -26.32 8.12 0.62
N LYS A 108 -26.68 8.31 1.88
CA LYS A 108 -27.73 7.53 2.54
C LYS A 108 -29.10 7.77 1.91
N ALA A 109 -29.48 9.02 1.72
CA ALA A 109 -30.83 9.39 1.27
C ALA A 109 -31.06 9.09 -0.21
N ASN A 110 -30.05 9.27 -1.08
CA ASN A 110 -30.25 9.24 -2.52
C ASN A 110 -29.60 8.02 -3.21
N PHE A 111 -28.64 7.36 -2.55
CA PHE A 111 -27.88 6.28 -3.17
C PHE A 111 -27.88 4.96 -2.35
N GLY A 112 -28.82 4.85 -1.40
CA GLY A 112 -28.94 3.65 -0.56
C GLY A 112 -27.70 3.35 0.28
N GLY A 113 -26.95 4.40 0.67
CA GLY A 113 -25.71 4.28 1.43
C GLY A 113 -24.45 3.96 0.59
N ARG A 114 -24.59 3.78 -0.73
CA ARG A 114 -23.43 3.65 -1.61
C ARG A 114 -22.67 4.97 -1.68
N GLN A 115 -21.34 4.92 -1.69
CA GLN A 115 -20.48 6.09 -1.77
C GLN A 115 -20.40 6.62 -3.21
N MET A 116 -21.41 7.38 -3.61
CA MET A 116 -21.50 8.03 -4.94
C MET A 116 -21.03 9.47 -4.91
N VAL A 117 -21.12 10.13 -3.75
CA VAL A 117 -20.65 11.50 -3.54
C VAL A 117 -19.56 11.48 -2.48
N THR A 118 -18.46 12.17 -2.77
CA THR A 118 -17.29 12.31 -1.91
C THR A 118 -16.90 13.78 -1.80
N CYS A 119 -15.89 14.09 -0.97
CA CYS A 119 -15.31 15.44 -0.94
C CYS A 119 -14.81 15.85 -2.33
N TRP A 120 -14.15 14.91 -3.03
CA TRP A 120 -13.59 15.13 -4.38
C TRP A 120 -14.66 15.44 -5.42
N THR A 121 -15.83 14.82 -5.34
CA THR A 121 -16.93 15.03 -6.30
C THR A 121 -17.29 16.52 -6.47
N CYS A 122 -17.25 17.27 -5.37
CA CYS A 122 -17.60 18.69 -5.37
C CYS A 122 -16.37 19.60 -5.46
N HIS A 123 -15.30 19.30 -4.72
CA HIS A 123 -14.19 20.24 -4.54
C HIS A 123 -13.10 20.17 -5.61
N ARG A 124 -12.68 18.98 -6.05
CA ARG A 124 -11.69 18.77 -7.14
C ARG A 124 -10.43 19.64 -7.00
N SER A 125 -9.75 19.54 -5.87
CA SER A 125 -8.59 20.35 -5.46
C SER A 125 -8.89 21.85 -5.39
N ARG A 126 -10.06 22.22 -4.82
CA ARG A 126 -10.43 23.63 -4.62
C ARG A 126 -11.13 23.84 -3.28
N ASP A 127 -10.82 24.93 -2.59
CA ASP A 127 -11.52 25.33 -1.35
C ASP A 127 -13.03 25.47 -1.59
N LYS A 128 -13.42 26.02 -2.74
CA LYS A 128 -14.83 26.16 -3.16
C LYS A 128 -15.13 25.26 -4.35
N PRO A 129 -16.27 24.53 -4.32
CA PRO A 129 -16.70 23.76 -5.48
C PRO A 129 -16.84 24.63 -6.75
N LEU A 130 -16.54 24.03 -7.91
CA LEU A 130 -16.84 24.63 -9.19
C LEU A 130 -18.36 24.57 -9.44
N ILE A 131 -18.97 25.72 -9.68
CA ILE A 131 -20.40 25.83 -10.01
C ILE A 131 -20.66 26.10 -11.49
N THR A 132 -19.59 26.39 -12.25
CA THR A 132 -19.65 26.63 -13.69
C THR A 132 -18.68 25.67 -14.39
N PRO A 133 -19.13 24.90 -15.39
CA PRO A 133 -18.24 24.00 -16.13
C PRO A 133 -17.21 24.80 -16.94
N PRO A 134 -15.90 24.51 -16.82
CA PRO A 134 -14.87 25.08 -17.68
C PRO A 134 -15.02 24.52 -19.11
N LEU A 135 -14.86 25.35 -20.13
CA LEU A 135 -14.95 24.90 -21.53
C LEU A 135 -13.87 23.89 -21.90
N GLU A 136 -12.70 23.98 -21.28
CA GLU A 136 -11.61 23.01 -21.44
C GLU A 136 -12.02 21.61 -20.99
N THR A 137 -12.86 21.49 -19.97
CA THR A 137 -13.40 20.19 -19.55
C THR A 137 -14.51 19.72 -20.46
N VAL A 138 -15.35 20.65 -20.97
CA VAL A 138 -16.49 20.31 -21.85
C VAL A 138 -16.02 19.81 -23.23
N TYR A 139 -14.98 20.44 -23.77
CA TYR A 139 -14.45 20.14 -25.11
C TYR A 139 -13.10 19.40 -25.08
N GLY A 140 -12.56 19.12 -23.91
CA GLY A 140 -11.30 18.39 -23.74
C GLY A 140 -11.47 16.87 -23.80
N THR A 141 -10.39 16.18 -23.49
CA THR A 141 -10.42 14.72 -23.37
C THR A 141 -11.29 14.31 -22.17
N PRO A 142 -12.20 13.33 -22.35
CA PRO A 142 -13.01 12.83 -21.24
C PRO A 142 -12.15 12.40 -20.05
N ILE A 143 -12.55 12.80 -18.86
CA ILE A 143 -11.92 12.32 -17.62
C ILE A 143 -12.39 10.89 -17.40
N ILE A 144 -11.44 9.96 -17.34
CA ILE A 144 -11.71 8.57 -16.99
C ILE A 144 -11.51 8.45 -15.47
N GLU A 145 -12.51 7.91 -14.77
CA GLU A 145 -12.36 7.63 -13.34
C GLU A 145 -11.32 6.50 -13.16
N PRO A 146 -10.23 6.77 -12.46
CA PRO A 146 -9.09 5.83 -12.44
C PRO A 146 -9.37 4.52 -11.70
N ASP A 147 -10.44 4.46 -10.91
CA ASP A 147 -10.88 3.28 -10.17
C ASP A 147 -12.05 2.53 -10.83
N ASP A 148 -12.39 2.89 -12.08
CA ASP A 148 -13.35 2.15 -12.84
C ASP A 148 -12.86 0.74 -13.16
N VAL A 149 -13.77 -0.22 -13.09
CA VAL A 149 -13.50 -1.59 -13.52
C VAL A 149 -13.31 -1.60 -15.03
N VAL A 150 -12.15 -2.06 -15.49
CA VAL A 150 -11.84 -2.11 -16.92
C VAL A 150 -12.85 -2.95 -17.68
N MET A 151 -13.31 -2.40 -18.81
CA MET A 151 -14.21 -3.12 -19.70
C MET A 151 -13.42 -4.10 -20.57
N GLN A 152 -13.91 -5.34 -20.67
CA GLN A 152 -13.40 -6.29 -21.64
C GLN A 152 -14.03 -5.99 -23.01
N ILE A 153 -13.18 -5.79 -23.99
CA ILE A 153 -13.59 -5.62 -25.39
C ILE A 153 -12.96 -6.72 -26.26
N PRO A 154 -13.58 -7.12 -27.38
CA PRO A 154 -12.99 -8.08 -28.31
C PRO A 154 -11.64 -7.61 -28.84
N GLY A 155 -10.71 -8.56 -29.06
CA GLY A 155 -9.40 -8.28 -29.66
C GLY A 155 -8.33 -7.81 -28.70
N LEU A 156 -8.58 -7.76 -27.39
CA LEU A 156 -7.54 -7.52 -26.37
C LEU A 156 -6.59 -8.72 -26.27
N PRO A 157 -5.30 -8.49 -25.96
CA PRO A 157 -4.39 -9.57 -25.58
C PRO A 157 -4.97 -10.35 -24.38
N SER A 158 -4.73 -11.66 -24.34
CA SER A 158 -5.13 -12.43 -23.18
C SER A 158 -4.29 -12.04 -21.96
N VAL A 159 -4.89 -12.12 -20.77
CA VAL A 159 -4.17 -11.90 -19.49
C VAL A 159 -2.90 -12.75 -19.43
N ASP A 160 -3.01 -14.03 -19.80
CA ASP A 160 -1.86 -14.92 -19.80
C ASP A 160 -0.74 -14.45 -20.71
N SER A 161 -1.06 -13.97 -21.92
CA SER A 161 -0.02 -13.48 -22.85
C SER A 161 0.72 -12.26 -22.30
N ILE A 162 0.01 -11.36 -21.60
CA ILE A 162 0.62 -10.18 -20.97
C ILE A 162 1.53 -10.62 -19.82
N LEU A 163 1.04 -11.48 -18.93
CA LEU A 163 1.78 -11.94 -17.75
C LEU A 163 2.96 -12.85 -18.12
N ASP A 164 2.81 -13.69 -19.15
CA ASP A 164 3.92 -14.51 -19.66
C ASP A 164 5.03 -13.66 -20.28
N LYS A 165 4.65 -12.60 -21.02
CA LYS A 165 5.62 -11.62 -21.52
C LYS A 165 6.38 -10.95 -20.39
N TYR A 166 5.72 -10.56 -19.32
CA TYR A 166 6.36 -10.00 -18.12
C TYR A 166 7.32 -11.00 -17.46
N ILE A 167 6.91 -12.25 -17.26
CA ILE A 167 7.75 -13.30 -16.70
C ILE A 167 9.02 -13.49 -17.56
N GLN A 168 8.89 -13.56 -18.87
CA GLN A 168 10.04 -13.68 -19.78
C GLN A 168 10.95 -12.44 -19.71
N ALA A 169 10.37 -11.25 -19.75
CA ALA A 169 11.10 -9.99 -19.68
C ALA A 169 11.86 -9.83 -18.34
N SER A 170 11.32 -10.36 -17.26
CA SER A 170 11.91 -10.31 -15.92
C SER A 170 13.03 -11.34 -15.70
N GLY A 171 13.25 -12.28 -16.61
CA GLY A 171 14.35 -13.27 -16.52
C GLY A 171 13.93 -14.72 -16.77
N GLY A 172 12.64 -14.98 -16.99
CA GLY A 172 12.07 -16.29 -17.27
C GLY A 172 11.73 -17.10 -16.01
N ALA A 173 10.71 -17.95 -16.14
CA ALA A 173 10.09 -18.64 -15.01
C ALA A 173 11.10 -19.43 -14.14
N GLN A 174 12.08 -20.10 -14.76
CA GLN A 174 13.06 -20.91 -14.02
C GLN A 174 13.94 -20.06 -13.08
N ARG A 175 14.46 -18.92 -13.56
CA ARG A 175 15.28 -18.02 -12.71
C ARG A 175 14.45 -17.36 -11.64
N LEU A 176 13.26 -16.91 -11.98
CA LEU A 176 12.33 -16.27 -11.04
C LEU A 176 11.91 -17.23 -9.91
N ALA A 177 11.74 -18.52 -10.20
CA ALA A 177 11.47 -19.54 -9.17
C ALA A 177 12.64 -19.73 -8.18
N GLY A 178 13.86 -19.41 -8.59
CA GLY A 178 15.04 -19.44 -7.73
C GLY A 178 15.24 -18.20 -6.85
N LEU A 179 14.43 -17.15 -7.02
CA LEU A 179 14.52 -15.94 -6.20
C LEU A 179 13.75 -16.14 -4.88
N THR A 180 14.49 -16.35 -3.80
CA THR A 180 13.91 -16.61 -2.46
C THR A 180 14.03 -15.44 -1.49
N SER A 181 14.94 -14.51 -1.76
CA SER A 181 15.12 -13.30 -0.97
C SER A 181 15.89 -12.25 -1.74
N TYR A 182 15.77 -11.00 -1.36
CA TYR A 182 16.71 -9.97 -1.74
C TYR A 182 16.83 -8.88 -0.67
N SER A 183 18.00 -8.25 -0.64
CA SER A 183 18.26 -7.00 0.10
C SER A 183 18.69 -5.93 -0.88
N ALA A 184 18.14 -4.73 -0.74
CA ALA A 184 18.49 -3.60 -1.58
C ALA A 184 18.80 -2.38 -0.73
N THR A 185 19.75 -1.56 -1.20
CA THR A 185 20.13 -0.31 -0.55
C THR A 185 20.09 0.84 -1.54
N GLY A 186 19.80 2.03 -1.04
CA GLY A 186 19.66 3.21 -1.89
C GLY A 186 19.35 4.48 -1.11
N THR A 187 18.66 5.39 -1.74
CA THR A 187 18.27 6.69 -1.18
C THR A 187 16.81 6.99 -1.48
N SER A 188 16.07 7.45 -0.48
CA SER A 188 14.73 8.01 -0.60
C SER A 188 14.78 9.51 -0.75
N VAL A 189 13.95 10.09 -1.62
CA VAL A 189 13.88 11.52 -1.92
C VAL A 189 12.42 11.99 -1.94
N GLY A 190 12.11 13.07 -1.24
CA GLY A 190 10.80 13.73 -1.31
C GLY A 190 9.73 13.18 -0.40
N PHE A 191 10.08 12.42 0.59
CA PHE A 191 9.18 11.77 1.52
C PHE A 191 8.14 12.74 2.13
N GLY A 192 6.85 12.47 1.89
CA GLY A 192 5.72 13.17 2.50
C GLY A 192 5.67 14.69 2.30
N GLY A 193 6.36 15.24 1.29
CA GLY A 193 6.42 16.69 1.06
C GLY A 193 7.32 17.45 2.04
N PHE A 194 7.96 16.76 2.98
CA PHE A 194 8.87 17.38 3.96
C PHE A 194 10.30 17.60 3.42
N GLY A 195 10.49 17.40 2.12
CA GLY A 195 11.76 17.74 1.43
C GLY A 195 12.96 16.87 1.81
N GLY A 196 12.75 15.82 2.55
CA GLY A 196 13.81 14.94 3.02
C GLY A 196 13.46 13.47 2.85
N GLY A 197 14.45 12.73 2.53
CA GLY A 197 14.53 11.29 2.60
C GLY A 197 15.81 10.94 3.32
N GLY A 198 16.30 9.75 3.09
CA GLY A 198 17.54 9.28 3.68
C GLY A 198 18.02 8.02 3.03
N ALA A 199 18.99 7.37 3.64
CA ALA A 199 19.42 6.06 3.21
C ALA A 199 18.24 5.08 3.33
N VAL A 200 18.07 4.21 2.34
CA VAL A 200 17.00 3.22 2.29
C VAL A 200 17.59 1.82 2.33
N GLU A 201 16.98 0.96 3.11
CA GLU A 201 17.13 -0.48 3.01
C GLU A 201 15.77 -1.12 2.68
N ILE A 202 15.75 -2.02 1.69
CA ILE A 202 14.61 -2.88 1.40
C ILE A 202 15.05 -4.32 1.63
N ALA A 203 14.27 -5.07 2.38
CA ALA A 203 14.42 -6.51 2.55
C ALA A 203 13.15 -7.21 2.10
N ALA A 204 13.28 -8.29 1.32
CA ALA A 204 12.15 -9.12 0.92
C ALA A 204 12.50 -10.61 1.03
N LYS A 205 11.55 -11.40 1.49
CA LYS A 205 11.70 -12.86 1.62
C LYS A 205 10.43 -13.56 1.12
N PHE A 206 10.63 -14.53 0.25
CA PHE A 206 9.57 -15.36 -0.31
C PHE A 206 8.80 -16.11 0.79
N PRO A 207 7.45 -16.27 0.67
CA PRO A 207 6.65 -15.86 -0.49
C PRO A 207 6.19 -14.40 -0.46
N ASP A 208 6.04 -13.76 0.69
CA ASP A 208 5.35 -12.48 0.83
C ASP A 208 5.78 -11.67 2.07
N LYS A 209 7.06 -11.70 2.45
CA LYS A 209 7.58 -10.82 3.48
C LYS A 209 8.34 -9.64 2.87
N ARG A 210 8.12 -8.45 3.40
CA ARG A 210 8.80 -7.23 2.96
C ARG A 210 8.99 -6.25 4.10
N ALA A 211 10.14 -5.60 4.11
CA ALA A 211 10.41 -4.45 4.95
C ALA A 211 11.08 -3.35 4.12
N THR A 212 10.68 -2.11 4.33
CA THR A 212 11.31 -0.90 3.81
C THR A 212 11.66 -0.02 4.99
N ILE A 213 12.94 0.32 5.13
CA ILE A 213 13.48 1.12 6.22
C ILE A 213 14.12 2.36 5.61
N ILE A 214 13.68 3.55 6.03
CA ILE A 214 14.23 4.83 5.61
C ILE A 214 14.91 5.47 6.83
N LEU A 215 16.21 5.66 6.75
CA LEU A 215 17.02 6.30 7.77
C LEU A 215 17.01 7.81 7.54
N PHE A 216 16.19 8.53 8.27
CA PHE A 216 16.17 9.98 8.16
C PHE A 216 17.45 10.63 8.70
N SER A 217 17.82 11.79 8.14
CA SER A 217 18.87 12.61 8.74
C SER A 217 18.44 13.08 10.13
N LYS A 218 19.38 13.30 11.03
CA LYS A 218 19.11 13.79 12.39
C LYS A 218 18.35 15.11 12.44
N GLU A 219 18.39 15.87 11.34
CA GLU A 219 17.72 17.16 11.20
C GLU A 219 16.22 17.04 10.93
N ILE A 220 15.79 15.94 10.29
CA ILE A 220 14.41 15.72 9.85
C ILE A 220 13.63 14.89 10.86
N GLY A 221 14.26 13.88 11.47
CA GLY A 221 13.50 12.87 12.19
C GLY A 221 14.15 12.40 13.49
N ARG A 222 13.29 12.07 14.45
CA ARG A 222 13.67 11.38 15.69
C ARG A 222 13.62 9.86 15.52
N GLY A 223 14.25 9.35 14.45
CA GLY A 223 14.27 7.92 14.16
C GLY A 223 14.04 7.60 12.69
N ASP A 224 13.73 6.35 12.43
CA ASP A 224 13.59 5.79 11.09
C ASP A 224 12.11 5.57 10.75
N GLU A 225 11.76 5.68 9.48
CA GLU A 225 10.52 5.09 9.02
C GLU A 225 10.75 3.61 8.72
N ILE A 226 9.87 2.77 9.22
CA ILE A 226 9.82 1.33 8.93
C ILE A 226 8.42 0.98 8.48
N ARG A 227 8.32 0.35 7.31
CA ARG A 227 7.12 -0.35 6.84
C ARG A 227 7.48 -1.82 6.73
N ALA A 228 6.87 -2.66 7.56
CA ALA A 228 7.16 -4.08 7.63
C ALA A 228 5.90 -4.91 7.44
N TYR A 229 6.02 -6.03 6.73
CA TYR A 229 4.98 -7.04 6.56
C TYR A 229 5.62 -8.43 6.70
N ASP A 230 5.11 -9.24 7.62
CA ASP A 230 5.67 -10.55 8.00
C ASP A 230 5.00 -11.75 7.28
N GLY A 231 4.14 -11.49 6.29
CA GLY A 231 3.29 -12.49 5.63
C GLY A 231 1.88 -12.56 6.23
N ARG A 232 1.63 -11.90 7.36
CA ARG A 232 0.33 -11.91 8.05
C ARG A 232 -0.08 -10.53 8.58
N SER A 233 0.82 -9.85 9.23
CA SER A 233 0.63 -8.57 9.90
C SER A 233 1.52 -7.51 9.29
N GLY A 234 1.02 -6.28 9.21
CA GLY A 234 1.76 -5.14 8.71
C GLY A 234 1.91 -4.06 9.79
N TRP A 235 3.03 -3.37 9.78
CA TRP A 235 3.39 -2.35 10.76
C TRP A 235 3.99 -1.13 10.07
N VAL A 236 3.65 0.04 10.58
CA VAL A 236 4.32 1.30 10.26
C VAL A 236 4.88 1.89 11.55
N ARG A 237 6.16 2.29 11.51
CA ARG A 237 6.77 3.17 12.50
C ARG A 237 7.32 4.37 11.77
N THR A 238 6.93 5.57 12.15
CA THR A 238 7.38 6.79 11.48
C THR A 238 7.45 7.96 12.46
N PRO A 239 8.55 8.73 12.47
CA PRO A 239 8.66 9.94 13.27
C PRO A 239 7.84 11.10 12.71
N LEU A 240 7.31 10.97 11.50
CA LEU A 240 6.62 12.03 10.74
C LEU A 240 5.10 12.02 10.94
N ASN A 241 4.57 11.06 11.69
CA ASN A 241 3.14 10.95 11.95
C ASN A 241 2.79 11.32 13.39
N VAL A 242 1.52 11.65 13.60
CA VAL A 242 0.92 11.90 14.93
C VAL A 242 1.09 10.68 15.85
N LEU A 243 0.99 9.48 15.29
CA LEU A 243 1.34 8.22 15.93
C LEU A 243 2.71 7.78 15.45
N GLY A 244 3.62 7.59 16.38
CA GLY A 244 4.95 7.09 16.08
C GLY A 244 4.95 5.67 15.49
N GLU A 245 3.98 4.84 15.87
CA GLU A 245 3.83 3.49 15.34
C GLU A 245 2.36 3.03 15.37
N PHE A 246 1.97 2.22 14.39
CA PHE A 246 0.65 1.59 14.33
C PHE A 246 0.66 0.34 13.46
N GLN A 247 -0.30 -0.54 13.71
CA GLN A 247 -0.53 -1.72 12.89
C GLN A 247 -1.36 -1.35 11.65
N LEU A 248 -0.99 -1.91 10.49
CA LEU A 248 -1.77 -1.79 9.29
C LEU A 248 -3.03 -2.66 9.38
N THR A 249 -4.13 -2.14 8.88
CA THR A 249 -5.42 -2.82 8.84
C THR A 249 -6.05 -2.66 7.46
N GLY A 250 -7.24 -3.19 7.25
CA GLY A 250 -8.04 -2.92 6.05
C GLY A 250 -7.24 -2.99 4.75
N SER A 251 -7.46 -2.02 3.91
CA SER A 251 -6.83 -1.91 2.59
C SER A 251 -5.32 -1.65 2.64
N ASP A 252 -4.81 -1.06 3.72
CA ASP A 252 -3.37 -0.83 3.86
C ASP A 252 -2.61 -2.12 4.11
N LEU A 253 -3.19 -3.02 4.94
CA LEU A 253 -2.63 -4.35 5.13
C LEU A 253 -2.69 -5.18 3.84
N ASP A 254 -3.78 -5.07 3.07
CA ASP A 254 -3.90 -5.75 1.77
C ASP A 254 -2.86 -5.23 0.78
N GLY A 255 -2.66 -3.91 0.75
CA GLY A 255 -1.64 -3.28 -0.06
C GLY A 255 -0.22 -3.74 0.32
N ALA A 256 0.10 -3.80 1.61
CA ALA A 256 1.40 -4.30 2.07
C ALA A 256 1.67 -5.73 1.62
N ARG A 257 0.63 -6.58 1.58
CA ARG A 257 0.73 -7.94 1.03
C ARG A 257 0.98 -7.93 -0.47
N VAL A 258 0.27 -7.11 -1.24
CA VAL A 258 0.49 -6.98 -2.69
C VAL A 258 1.92 -6.53 -2.97
N ASP A 259 2.42 -5.51 -2.25
CA ASP A 259 3.79 -5.00 -2.37
C ASP A 259 4.84 -6.09 -2.08
N ALA A 260 4.58 -6.91 -1.06
CA ALA A 260 5.46 -8.01 -0.70
C ALA A 260 5.49 -9.11 -1.77
N GLN A 261 4.33 -9.47 -2.33
CA GLN A 261 4.22 -10.46 -3.41
C GLN A 261 4.83 -9.95 -4.71
N LEU A 262 4.64 -8.67 -5.07
CA LEU A 262 5.25 -8.05 -6.26
C LEU A 262 6.78 -7.96 -6.17
N SER A 263 7.35 -8.09 -4.97
CA SER A 263 8.79 -8.23 -4.78
C SER A 263 9.37 -9.48 -5.47
N PHE A 264 8.52 -10.43 -5.83
CA PHE A 264 8.90 -11.70 -6.48
C PHE A 264 8.16 -11.83 -7.82
N PRO A 265 8.74 -11.37 -8.93
CA PRO A 265 8.08 -11.31 -10.25
C PRO A 265 7.47 -12.64 -10.70
N GLY A 266 8.03 -13.78 -10.27
CA GLY A 266 7.51 -15.12 -10.58
C GLY A 266 6.12 -15.41 -10.03
N GLN A 267 5.64 -14.62 -9.05
CA GLN A 267 4.33 -14.80 -8.45
C GLN A 267 3.21 -14.03 -9.17
N ILE A 268 3.50 -13.25 -10.20
CA ILE A 268 2.56 -12.30 -10.80
C ILE A 268 1.19 -12.90 -11.15
N LYS A 269 1.15 -14.16 -11.57
CA LYS A 269 -0.11 -14.87 -11.89
C LYS A 269 -0.93 -15.28 -10.67
N GLN A 270 -0.37 -15.17 -9.46
CA GLN A 270 -0.99 -15.65 -8.22
C GLN A 270 -1.44 -14.51 -7.29
N ILE A 271 -1.05 -13.26 -7.60
CA ILE A 271 -1.29 -12.10 -6.74
C ILE A 271 -2.75 -11.67 -6.77
N LEU A 272 -3.38 -11.73 -7.94
CA LEU A 272 -4.74 -11.26 -8.16
C LEU A 272 -5.69 -12.39 -8.54
N THR A 273 -6.96 -12.21 -8.21
CA THR A 273 -8.10 -13.04 -8.65
C THR A 273 -9.02 -12.24 -9.56
N ASN A 274 -9.94 -12.90 -10.25
CA ASN A 274 -10.89 -12.26 -11.19
C ASN A 274 -10.20 -11.34 -12.20
N ILE A 275 -9.06 -11.78 -12.71
CA ILE A 275 -8.17 -10.97 -13.54
C ILE A 275 -8.79 -10.73 -14.92
N LYS A 276 -8.69 -9.49 -15.39
CA LYS A 276 -9.17 -9.05 -16.70
C LYS A 276 -8.09 -8.21 -17.41
N ALA A 277 -7.98 -8.35 -18.71
CA ALA A 277 -7.24 -7.40 -19.52
C ALA A 277 -8.15 -6.21 -19.88
N GLY A 278 -7.62 -5.01 -19.76
CA GLY A 278 -8.28 -3.78 -20.19
C GLY A 278 -7.72 -3.27 -21.52
N PRO A 279 -8.35 -2.25 -22.11
CA PRO A 279 -7.81 -1.56 -23.29
C PRO A 279 -6.41 -1.03 -23.02
N SER A 280 -5.51 -1.18 -24.00
CA SER A 280 -4.18 -0.56 -23.92
C SER A 280 -4.33 0.95 -23.82
N THR A 281 -3.52 1.57 -22.99
CA THR A 281 -3.56 3.02 -22.74
C THR A 281 -2.15 3.61 -22.74
N THR A 282 -2.06 4.92 -22.48
CA THR A 282 -0.80 5.62 -22.27
C THR A 282 -0.77 6.10 -20.84
N ILE A 283 0.32 5.80 -20.12
CA ILE A 283 0.60 6.39 -18.82
C ILE A 283 1.80 7.31 -18.91
N THR A 284 1.87 8.31 -18.04
CA THR A 284 3.01 9.21 -17.92
C THR A 284 3.63 9.01 -16.55
N ASP A 285 4.95 8.96 -16.48
CA ASP A 285 5.69 8.87 -15.23
C ASP A 285 5.30 10.03 -14.31
N LEU A 286 5.19 9.74 -13.01
CA LEU A 286 5.09 10.83 -12.04
C LEU A 286 6.36 11.67 -12.10
N PRO A 287 6.23 13.00 -12.13
CA PRO A 287 7.41 13.87 -12.08
C PRO A 287 8.19 13.59 -10.82
N ALA A 288 9.53 13.74 -10.90
CA ALA A 288 10.38 13.60 -9.72
C ALA A 288 9.86 14.50 -8.58
N PRO A 289 10.00 14.08 -7.30
CA PRO A 289 9.66 14.95 -6.18
C PRO A 289 10.45 16.26 -6.32
N ALA A 290 9.72 17.36 -6.49
CA ALA A 290 10.34 18.67 -6.55
C ALA A 290 10.77 19.09 -5.15
N SER A 291 11.92 19.75 -5.00
CA SER A 291 12.22 20.51 -3.80
C SER A 291 11.14 21.58 -3.62
N GLN A 292 10.82 21.99 -2.39
CA GLN A 292 9.74 22.96 -2.07
C GLN A 292 9.81 24.28 -2.88
N SER A 293 10.95 24.59 -3.47
CA SER A 293 11.14 25.77 -4.31
C SER A 293 10.56 25.67 -5.73
N SER A 294 10.10 24.51 -6.16
CA SER A 294 9.61 24.26 -7.53
C SER A 294 8.08 24.23 -7.68
N LEU A 295 7.34 24.64 -6.65
CA LEU A 295 5.87 24.75 -6.74
C LEU A 295 5.36 25.85 -7.70
N GLN A 296 6.27 26.66 -8.29
CA GLN A 296 5.95 27.77 -9.20
C GLN A 296 6.56 27.66 -10.60
N GLY A 297 7.17 26.54 -10.96
CA GLY A 297 7.74 26.33 -12.28
C GLY A 297 7.03 25.24 -13.09
N ASP A 298 7.18 25.24 -14.39
CA ASP A 298 6.77 24.14 -15.27
C ASP A 298 7.43 22.86 -14.78
N VAL A 299 6.63 21.96 -14.19
CA VAL A 299 7.10 20.63 -13.82
C VAL A 299 7.30 19.86 -15.12
N PRO A 300 8.52 19.38 -15.44
CA PRO A 300 8.73 18.62 -16.67
C PRO A 300 7.77 17.44 -16.69
N LEU A 301 7.02 17.30 -17.80
CA LEU A 301 6.19 16.12 -18.02
C LEU A 301 7.10 14.90 -18.00
N GLY A 302 6.70 13.86 -17.27
CA GLY A 302 7.39 12.58 -17.26
C GLY A 302 7.33 11.90 -18.63
N GLN A 303 8.12 10.87 -18.83
CA GLN A 303 8.09 10.07 -20.04
C GLN A 303 6.75 9.36 -20.18
N SER A 304 6.19 9.33 -21.39
CA SER A 304 4.95 8.61 -21.67
C SER A 304 5.22 7.20 -22.20
N HIS A 305 4.46 6.22 -21.72
CA HIS A 305 4.58 4.82 -22.08
C HIS A 305 3.27 4.26 -22.55
N ARG A 306 3.29 3.50 -23.65
CA ARG A 306 2.14 2.69 -24.07
C ARG A 306 2.13 1.38 -23.30
N VAL A 307 1.03 1.07 -22.64
CA VAL A 307 0.92 -0.05 -21.70
C VAL A 307 -0.24 -0.97 -22.03
N GLU A 308 -0.07 -2.23 -21.71
CA GLU A 308 -1.15 -3.21 -21.55
C GLU A 308 -1.65 -3.14 -20.10
N VAL A 309 -2.96 -3.25 -19.93
CA VAL A 309 -3.62 -3.09 -18.62
C VAL A 309 -4.16 -4.43 -18.16
N VAL A 310 -3.83 -4.78 -16.93
CA VAL A 310 -4.38 -5.96 -16.24
C VAL A 310 -4.97 -5.48 -14.92
N GLN A 311 -6.24 -5.79 -14.69
CA GLN A 311 -6.93 -5.43 -13.46
C GLN A 311 -7.51 -6.67 -12.79
N GLY A 312 -7.48 -6.73 -11.47
CA GLY A 312 -8.05 -7.83 -10.72
C GLY A 312 -8.25 -7.45 -9.25
N ASN A 313 -8.68 -8.45 -8.50
CA ASN A 313 -8.89 -8.31 -7.07
C ASN A 313 -7.70 -8.89 -6.31
N GLY A 314 -7.05 -8.08 -5.52
CA GLY A 314 -6.07 -8.48 -4.51
C GLY A 314 -6.72 -9.06 -3.26
N PRO A 315 -5.98 -9.21 -2.16
CA PRO A 315 -6.49 -9.72 -0.90
C PRO A 315 -7.77 -8.99 -0.46
N ARG A 316 -8.72 -9.73 0.08
CA ARG A 316 -10.05 -9.24 0.53
C ARG A 316 -10.81 -8.40 -0.48
N GLY A 317 -10.47 -8.51 -1.78
CA GLY A 317 -11.19 -7.83 -2.86
C GLY A 317 -10.72 -6.41 -3.18
N ILE A 318 -9.58 -5.96 -2.65
CA ILE A 318 -8.98 -4.67 -3.04
C ILE A 318 -8.77 -4.62 -4.57
N LEU A 319 -9.24 -3.57 -5.20
CA LEU A 319 -9.04 -3.39 -6.64
C LEU A 319 -7.60 -3.00 -6.93
N VAL A 320 -6.93 -3.76 -7.80
CA VAL A 320 -5.54 -3.54 -8.22
C VAL A 320 -5.47 -3.51 -9.74
N THR A 321 -4.84 -2.49 -10.29
CA THR A 321 -4.56 -2.37 -11.71
C THR A 321 -3.05 -2.34 -11.94
N LEU A 322 -2.57 -3.20 -12.84
CA LEU A 322 -1.17 -3.34 -13.22
C LEU A 322 -0.99 -2.88 -14.66
N TYR A 323 0.04 -2.10 -14.90
CA TYR A 323 0.34 -1.51 -16.20
C TYR A 323 1.69 -2.04 -16.68
N PHE A 324 1.67 -2.81 -17.76
CA PHE A 324 2.85 -3.44 -18.34
C PHE A 324 3.26 -2.69 -19.60
N ASP A 325 4.52 -2.31 -19.70
CA ASP A 325 5.05 -1.67 -20.90
C ASP A 325 4.85 -2.55 -22.14
N ARG A 326 4.26 -1.97 -23.17
CA ARG A 326 3.92 -2.73 -24.38
C ARG A 326 5.15 -3.18 -25.16
N GLN A 327 6.24 -2.44 -25.10
CA GLN A 327 7.48 -2.77 -25.81
C GLN A 327 8.30 -3.81 -25.05
N THR A 328 8.61 -3.55 -23.78
CA THR A 328 9.52 -4.37 -22.97
C THR A 328 8.82 -5.52 -22.26
N GLY A 329 7.52 -5.39 -21.96
CA GLY A 329 6.76 -6.33 -21.13
C GLY A 329 6.95 -6.14 -19.63
N LEU A 330 7.76 -5.19 -19.18
CA LEU A 330 8.02 -4.95 -17.76
C LEU A 330 6.84 -4.21 -17.09
N LEU A 331 6.64 -4.46 -15.81
CA LEU A 331 5.65 -3.77 -14.98
C LEU A 331 6.12 -2.32 -14.73
N LEU A 332 5.34 -1.32 -15.13
CA LEU A 332 5.68 0.09 -14.92
C LEU A 332 4.89 0.72 -13.78
N ARG A 333 3.66 0.25 -13.53
CA ARG A 333 2.80 0.85 -12.50
C ARG A 333 1.88 -0.18 -11.87
N GLU A 334 1.75 -0.06 -10.57
CA GLU A 334 0.65 -0.61 -9.78
C GLU A 334 -0.22 0.53 -9.29
N LEU A 335 -1.55 0.38 -9.39
CA LEU A 335 -2.52 1.31 -8.86
C LEU A 335 -3.58 0.53 -8.08
N ARG A 336 -3.81 0.91 -6.82
CA ARG A 336 -4.80 0.28 -5.95
C ARG A 336 -5.59 1.31 -5.17
N TYR A 337 -6.74 0.91 -4.64
CA TYR A 337 -7.67 1.80 -3.96
C TYR A 337 -8.08 1.26 -2.61
N GLY A 338 -7.79 2.01 -1.56
CA GLY A 338 -8.37 1.83 -0.24
C GLY A 338 -9.77 2.44 -0.17
N ASN A 339 -10.55 2.02 0.81
CA ASN A 339 -11.88 2.57 1.08
C ASN A 339 -11.88 3.34 2.38
N SER A 340 -12.49 4.51 2.38
CA SER A 340 -12.77 5.29 3.58
C SER A 340 -14.21 5.79 3.59
N PRO A 341 -14.75 6.24 4.72
CA PRO A 341 -16.12 6.77 4.77
C PRO A 341 -16.38 8.00 3.91
N ILE A 342 -15.34 8.69 3.45
CA ILE A 342 -15.46 9.96 2.72
C ILE A 342 -14.88 9.95 1.31
N GLY A 343 -14.40 8.81 0.83
CA GLY A 343 -13.83 8.64 -0.51
C GLY A 343 -12.90 7.45 -0.60
N ARG A 344 -12.43 7.16 -1.81
CA ARG A 344 -11.38 6.17 -2.06
C ARG A 344 -10.01 6.80 -1.97
N THR A 345 -9.04 6.04 -1.47
CA THR A 345 -7.64 6.44 -1.31
C THR A 345 -6.78 5.73 -2.34
N PRO A 346 -6.38 6.41 -3.42
CA PRO A 346 -5.45 5.80 -4.37
C PRO A 346 -4.06 5.66 -3.76
N THR A 347 -3.41 4.53 -4.04
CA THR A 347 -1.98 4.32 -3.88
C THR A 347 -1.42 3.91 -5.22
N GLN A 348 -0.41 4.62 -5.69
CA GLN A 348 0.28 4.32 -6.94
C GLN A 348 1.75 4.03 -6.65
N ILE A 349 2.25 2.97 -7.29
CA ILE A 349 3.67 2.64 -7.25
C ILE A 349 4.17 2.54 -8.69
N ASP A 350 5.13 3.38 -9.06
CA ASP A 350 5.78 3.35 -10.36
C ASP A 350 7.14 2.66 -10.24
N PHE A 351 7.43 1.79 -11.19
CA PHE A 351 8.67 1.01 -11.29
C PHE A 351 9.44 1.43 -12.55
N ALA A 352 10.70 1.78 -12.38
CA ALA A 352 11.53 2.22 -13.49
C ALA A 352 13.00 1.80 -13.28
N ASP A 353 13.86 2.11 -14.28
CA ASP A 353 15.29 1.80 -14.24
C ASP A 353 15.53 0.31 -13.94
N TYR A 354 14.96 -0.55 -14.78
CA TYR A 354 15.13 -1.99 -14.65
C TYR A 354 16.54 -2.40 -15.06
N ARG A 355 17.27 -3.00 -14.13
CA ARG A 355 18.64 -3.52 -14.35
C ARG A 355 18.68 -5.02 -14.15
N ASP A 356 19.67 -5.65 -14.77
CA ASP A 356 19.93 -7.08 -14.59
C ASP A 356 20.67 -7.34 -13.27
N VAL A 357 20.12 -8.22 -12.47
CA VAL A 357 20.72 -8.71 -11.22
C VAL A 357 20.70 -10.23 -11.27
N ASN A 358 21.83 -10.84 -11.60
CA ASN A 358 21.96 -12.29 -11.73
C ASN A 358 20.95 -12.92 -12.72
N GLY A 359 20.69 -12.24 -13.83
CA GLY A 359 19.75 -12.66 -14.86
C GLY A 359 18.28 -12.40 -14.56
N ILE A 360 17.98 -11.66 -13.50
CA ILE A 360 16.63 -11.18 -13.15
C ILE A 360 16.60 -9.66 -13.30
N LYS A 361 15.62 -9.14 -14.03
CA LYS A 361 15.41 -7.69 -14.13
C LYS A 361 14.58 -7.18 -12.96
N LEU A 362 15.20 -6.33 -12.14
CA LEU A 362 14.58 -5.70 -10.98
C LEU A 362 14.60 -4.16 -11.13
N PRO A 363 13.57 -3.44 -10.64
CA PRO A 363 13.52 -1.99 -10.72
C PRO A 363 14.50 -1.35 -9.74
N PHE A 364 15.28 -0.37 -10.20
CA PHE A 364 16.20 0.42 -9.39
C PHE A 364 15.63 1.80 -9.03
N ARG A 365 14.49 2.18 -9.60
CA ARG A 365 13.72 3.35 -9.18
C ARG A 365 12.28 2.93 -8.89
N ILE A 366 11.82 3.27 -7.68
CA ILE A 366 10.47 2.97 -7.20
C ILE A 366 9.89 4.28 -6.68
N THR A 367 8.79 4.75 -7.27
CA THR A 367 8.10 5.95 -6.80
C THR A 367 6.76 5.54 -6.19
N HIS A 368 6.59 5.79 -4.91
CA HIS A 368 5.37 5.55 -4.16
C HIS A 368 4.63 6.88 -3.99
N ALA A 369 3.39 6.94 -4.44
CA ALA A 369 2.55 8.12 -4.34
C ALA A 369 1.20 7.77 -3.68
N TRP A 370 0.76 8.66 -2.80
CA TRP A 370 -0.53 8.58 -2.11
C TRP A 370 -1.08 10.01 -1.93
N LEU A 371 -2.30 10.17 -1.44
CA LEU A 371 -2.93 11.49 -1.35
C LEU A 371 -2.20 12.50 -0.45
N GLY A 372 -1.48 12.00 0.56
CA GLY A 372 -0.72 12.85 1.50
C GLY A 372 0.72 13.13 1.09
N GLY A 373 1.23 12.53 0.01
CA GLY A 373 2.62 12.73 -0.39
C GLY A 373 3.12 11.79 -1.47
N ARG A 374 4.41 11.89 -1.71
CA ARG A 374 5.14 11.09 -2.69
C ARG A 374 6.57 10.88 -2.23
N ASP A 375 7.09 9.68 -2.41
CA ASP A 375 8.48 9.33 -2.19
C ASP A 375 9.06 8.62 -3.41
N SER A 376 10.32 8.89 -3.73
CA SER A 376 11.05 8.22 -4.80
C SER A 376 12.29 7.57 -4.23
N ILE A 377 12.37 6.25 -4.33
CA ILE A 377 13.50 5.45 -3.91
C ILE A 377 14.36 5.17 -5.13
N VAL A 378 15.64 5.52 -5.07
CA VAL A 378 16.65 5.18 -6.06
C VAL A 378 17.62 4.19 -5.42
N LEU A 379 17.63 2.95 -5.94
CA LEU A 379 18.47 1.88 -5.43
C LEU A 379 19.86 1.95 -6.06
N ASN A 380 20.88 1.70 -5.25
CA ASN A 380 22.28 1.59 -5.68
C ASN A 380 22.69 0.15 -5.89
N GLU A 381 22.19 -0.75 -5.04
CA GLU A 381 22.54 -2.16 -5.04
C GLU A 381 21.34 -3.04 -4.69
N ILE A 382 21.24 -4.20 -5.36
CA ILE A 382 20.33 -5.29 -5.00
C ILE A 382 21.12 -6.57 -4.94
N LYS A 383 21.04 -7.30 -3.83
CA LYS A 383 21.63 -8.62 -3.61
C LYS A 383 20.53 -9.66 -3.51
N THR A 384 20.55 -10.67 -4.37
CA THR A 384 19.55 -11.75 -4.39
C THR A 384 20.03 -12.97 -3.60
N ASN A 385 19.05 -13.72 -3.05
CA ASN A 385 19.28 -14.98 -2.33
C ASN A 385 20.23 -14.85 -1.14
N VAL A 386 20.11 -13.72 -0.41
CA VAL A 386 20.91 -13.45 0.79
C VAL A 386 20.13 -13.81 2.05
N PRO A 387 20.81 -14.21 3.15
CA PRO A 387 20.17 -14.35 4.45
C PRO A 387 19.59 -13.03 4.92
N ILE A 388 18.35 -13.05 5.40
CA ILE A 388 17.67 -11.86 5.96
C ILE A 388 17.17 -12.22 7.35
N ASP A 389 17.45 -11.32 8.31
CA ASP A 389 16.94 -11.44 9.67
C ASP A 389 15.41 -11.31 9.69
N GLU A 390 14.72 -12.31 10.22
CA GLU A 390 13.27 -12.34 10.36
C GLU A 390 12.73 -11.19 11.20
N ALA A 391 13.50 -10.67 12.12
CA ALA A 391 13.10 -9.53 12.97
C ALA A 391 12.80 -8.26 12.16
N LYS A 392 13.36 -8.12 10.94
CA LYS A 392 13.07 -6.97 10.06
C LYS A 392 11.62 -6.90 9.59
N PHE A 393 10.93 -8.03 9.53
CA PHE A 393 9.57 -8.12 9.02
C PHE A 393 8.51 -7.95 10.12
N GLY A 394 8.89 -8.10 11.37
CA GLY A 394 8.00 -8.04 12.53
C GLY A 394 7.68 -6.60 12.99
N LYS A 395 6.96 -6.52 14.11
CA LYS A 395 6.64 -5.24 14.77
C LYS A 395 7.93 -4.47 15.08
N PRO A 396 8.10 -3.24 14.58
CA PRO A 396 9.26 -2.42 14.91
C PRO A 396 9.32 -2.11 16.41
N ALA A 397 10.52 -1.92 16.96
CA ALA A 397 10.67 -1.37 18.29
C ALA A 397 10.07 0.05 18.35
N PRO A 398 9.45 0.46 19.47
CA PRO A 398 8.92 1.81 19.64
C PRO A 398 9.96 2.90 19.35
N LEU A 399 9.51 4.05 18.84
CA LEU A 399 10.37 5.22 18.72
C LEU A 399 10.84 5.62 20.12
N ASN A 400 12.15 5.81 20.27
CA ASN A 400 12.68 6.38 21.50
C ASN A 400 12.22 7.85 21.61
N THR A 401 11.14 8.07 22.33
CA THR A 401 10.72 9.42 22.74
C THR A 401 11.68 9.91 23.81
N ARG A 402 12.74 10.60 23.43
CA ARG A 402 13.52 11.43 24.32
C ARG A 402 13.22 12.90 24.10
#